data_89067fb10e1a4779e2fb1a9b9e08f8ea
#
_entry.id   89067fb10e1a4779e2fb1a9b9e08f8ea
#
_cell.length_a   1.000
_cell.length_b   1.000
_cell.length_c   1.000
_cell.angle_alpha   90.00
_cell.angle_beta   90.00
_cell.angle_gamma   90.00
#
_symmetry.space_group_name_H-M   'P 1'
#
loop_
_entity.id
_entity.type
_entity.pdbx_description
1 polymer ?
#
loop_
_entity_poly.entity_id
_entity_poly.type
_entity_poly.pdbx_seq_one_letter_code
_entity_poly.pdbx_strand_id
1 'polypeptide(L)'
;MNFSELYNNNRTAVERALVAMWCGESNNDSQRSYIKQMKTLIGNLFAPENAVPVVQCMNSYIPVVPEKAEEAKALVGKLWNFKYSPYEHQYKCWDVLLRQRTADDKPKSIVVTTGTGSGKTECFMMPLIHDLSQNALPNEIQALFLYPLNALMEDQKERLEELLTVAESTTGTRLTYTVYNGDLPEIEPRNTDKSDDAEKMRRRIEHVTGGKYEWVKNDPDGQGHYELKNSKYPHMIYTRKDVRNNPPHIVLTNPTMLEYILLRGADAKLIVAGKHSLRWVAIDETHSYTGAGAAELAMLLRRVLLAFKVDAQNVRFATSSATFGNGEDKEKEERELKEFIAGITGVRADQVEAIGGKRIGETEIPKGEDEDRWRKIFKADYISLDELYPENASISQKLQWLDEMCQREEDRCKSEGLKMPVCKLKVHYFYRVPNNGLFVRLNEFADGSFKIYTENAIGKKIGEDALSLTPIEEAPLLELSRCKHCGEYVALASVNTEDWTYEAIATDDSDMFDLDMAESNDNSTKKYAIFGLSNEKNMKGDGNVKFRLVPGGKLHPLTPADEKETGSWHVVGNIQGCCPYCNAKQTKNHNTDQDVEGDANGNM
;
A
#
# COMPACT_ATOMS: atom_id res chain seq x y z
N MET A 1 14.07 -8.91 19.98
CA MET A 1 13.03 -8.97 18.94
C MET A 1 12.91 -10.44 18.59
N ASN A 2 11.73 -11.02 18.52
CA ASN A 2 11.59 -12.48 18.27
C ASN A 2 11.20 -12.69 16.79
N PHE A 3 12.19 -12.84 15.92
CA PHE A 3 11.96 -13.04 14.47
C PHE A 3 11.19 -14.33 14.18
N SER A 4 11.45 -15.39 14.95
CA SER A 4 10.75 -16.67 14.80
C SER A 4 9.27 -16.56 15.13
N GLU A 5 8.92 -15.87 16.21
CA GLU A 5 7.52 -15.61 16.60
C GLU A 5 6.81 -14.72 15.58
N LEU A 6 7.46 -13.63 15.15
CA LEU A 6 6.92 -12.73 14.13
C LEU A 6 6.68 -13.46 12.80
N TYR A 7 7.60 -14.31 12.37
CA TYR A 7 7.45 -15.13 11.17
C TYR A 7 6.21 -16.03 11.26
N ASN A 8 6.07 -16.77 12.36
CA ASN A 8 4.95 -17.69 12.53
C ASN A 8 3.61 -16.94 12.62
N ASN A 9 3.56 -15.79 13.29
CA ASN A 9 2.37 -14.96 13.39
C ASN A 9 1.99 -14.37 12.03
N ASN A 10 2.94 -13.81 11.31
CA ASN A 10 2.71 -13.24 9.97
C ASN A 10 2.29 -14.32 8.97
N ARG A 11 2.97 -15.48 8.97
CA ARG A 11 2.59 -16.61 8.13
C ARG A 11 1.13 -17.01 8.38
N THR A 12 0.76 -17.20 9.65
CA THR A 12 -0.61 -17.59 10.03
C THR A 12 -1.62 -16.51 9.62
N ALA A 13 -1.28 -15.23 9.76
CA ALA A 13 -2.15 -14.13 9.36
C ALA A 13 -2.37 -14.09 7.84
N VAL A 14 -1.30 -14.25 7.05
CA VAL A 14 -1.37 -14.29 5.59
C VAL A 14 -2.12 -15.53 5.11
N GLU A 15 -1.86 -16.71 5.69
CA GLU A 15 -2.61 -17.93 5.39
C GLU A 15 -4.12 -17.74 5.65
N ARG A 16 -4.49 -17.15 6.78
CA ARG A 16 -5.90 -16.85 7.10
C ARG A 16 -6.51 -15.85 6.13
N ALA A 17 -5.79 -14.79 5.80
CA ALA A 17 -6.26 -13.78 4.85
C ALA A 17 -6.48 -14.38 3.45
N LEU A 18 -5.56 -15.20 2.95
CA LEU A 18 -5.69 -15.89 1.67
C LEU A 18 -6.85 -16.90 1.67
N VAL A 19 -7.01 -17.65 2.77
CA VAL A 19 -8.16 -18.56 2.93
C VAL A 19 -9.48 -17.78 2.93
N ALA A 20 -9.56 -16.66 3.65
CA ALA A 20 -10.75 -15.81 3.67
C ALA A 20 -11.05 -15.21 2.30
N MET A 21 -10.02 -14.71 1.61
CA MET A 21 -10.15 -14.11 0.28
C MET A 21 -10.58 -15.14 -0.78
N TRP A 22 -10.00 -16.32 -0.78
CA TRP A 22 -10.24 -17.33 -1.81
C TRP A 22 -11.37 -18.30 -1.47
N CYS A 23 -11.58 -18.65 -0.20
CA CYS A 23 -12.61 -19.61 0.21
C CYS A 23 -13.88 -18.95 0.74
N GLY A 24 -13.78 -17.70 1.24
CA GLY A 24 -14.88 -17.01 1.92
C GLY A 24 -15.37 -17.75 3.17
N GLU A 25 -16.37 -17.20 3.82
CA GLU A 25 -17.11 -17.86 4.89
C GLU A 25 -18.26 -18.68 4.26
N SER A 26 -18.08 -19.99 4.11
CA SER A 26 -19.10 -20.87 3.57
C SER A 26 -19.28 -22.13 4.39
N ASN A 27 -20.56 -22.44 4.64
CA ASN A 27 -21.00 -23.62 5.41
C ASN A 27 -21.48 -24.80 4.54
N ASN A 28 -21.28 -24.76 3.21
CA ASN A 28 -21.74 -25.81 2.30
C ASN A 28 -20.77 -27.00 2.18
N ASP A 29 -21.28 -28.21 2.26
CA ASP A 29 -20.48 -29.46 2.19
C ASP A 29 -19.76 -29.65 0.84
N SER A 30 -20.37 -29.21 -0.25
CA SER A 30 -19.74 -29.22 -1.59
C SER A 30 -18.49 -28.33 -1.67
N GLN A 31 -18.39 -27.30 -0.87
CA GLN A 31 -17.26 -26.39 -0.84
C GLN A 31 -16.12 -26.88 0.08
N ARG A 32 -16.36 -27.85 0.95
CA ARG A 32 -15.31 -28.38 1.85
C ARG A 32 -14.14 -29.02 1.10
N SER A 33 -14.39 -29.66 -0.02
CA SER A 33 -13.31 -30.23 -0.87
C SER A 33 -12.43 -29.13 -1.45
N TYR A 34 -13.04 -28.04 -1.93
CA TYR A 34 -12.33 -26.85 -2.42
C TYR A 34 -11.46 -26.22 -1.33
N ILE A 35 -12.05 -25.96 -0.18
CA ILE A 35 -11.38 -25.37 0.96
C ILE A 35 -10.16 -26.20 1.37
N LYS A 36 -10.28 -27.53 1.34
CA LYS A 36 -9.16 -28.42 1.66
C LYS A 36 -8.04 -28.32 0.63
N GLN A 37 -8.36 -28.31 -0.66
CA GLN A 37 -7.36 -28.14 -1.72
C GLN A 37 -6.71 -26.77 -1.66
N MET A 38 -7.49 -25.71 -1.47
CA MET A 38 -6.99 -24.35 -1.30
C MET A 38 -6.04 -24.21 -0.11
N LYS A 39 -6.39 -24.77 1.05
CA LYS A 39 -5.50 -24.78 2.21
C LYS A 39 -4.20 -25.51 1.93
N THR A 40 -4.25 -26.61 1.19
CA THR A 40 -3.04 -27.34 0.79
C THR A 40 -2.18 -26.51 -0.17
N LEU A 41 -2.79 -25.85 -1.15
CA LEU A 41 -2.08 -24.95 -2.08
C LEU A 41 -1.46 -23.76 -1.36
N ILE A 42 -2.23 -23.11 -0.48
CA ILE A 42 -1.73 -22.01 0.35
C ILE A 42 -0.56 -22.49 1.22
N GLY A 43 -0.67 -23.67 1.85
CA GLY A 43 0.43 -24.26 2.60
C GLY A 43 1.69 -24.50 1.76
N ASN A 44 1.54 -24.89 0.50
CA ASN A 44 2.66 -25.09 -0.43
C ASN A 44 3.30 -23.76 -0.88
N LEU A 45 2.57 -22.65 -0.92
CA LEU A 45 3.13 -21.33 -1.21
C LEU A 45 4.15 -20.89 -0.14
N PHE A 46 3.99 -21.39 1.08
CA PHE A 46 4.89 -21.13 2.21
C PHE A 46 5.91 -22.26 2.42
N ALA A 47 6.08 -23.16 1.44
CA ALA A 47 7.12 -24.16 1.51
C ALA A 47 8.51 -23.49 1.53
N PRO A 48 9.48 -24.02 2.32
CA PRO A 48 10.80 -23.41 2.51
C PRO A 48 11.52 -23.03 1.22
N GLU A 49 11.37 -23.86 0.20
CA GLU A 49 11.97 -23.66 -1.13
C GLU A 49 11.42 -22.46 -1.90
N ASN A 50 10.27 -21.92 -1.50
CA ASN A 50 9.58 -20.84 -2.22
C ASN A 50 9.65 -19.47 -1.49
N ALA A 51 10.06 -19.45 -0.22
CA ALA A 51 9.95 -18.25 0.62
C ALA A 51 11.07 -18.16 1.67
N VAL A 52 12.33 -18.26 1.23
CA VAL A 52 13.47 -18.09 2.16
C VAL A 52 13.55 -16.64 2.61
N PRO A 53 13.50 -16.35 3.92
CA PRO A 53 13.66 -14.99 4.41
C PRO A 53 15.05 -14.43 4.11
N VAL A 54 15.08 -13.12 3.85
CA VAL A 54 16.31 -12.39 3.58
C VAL A 54 16.58 -11.42 4.72
N VAL A 55 17.81 -11.43 5.20
CA VAL A 55 18.29 -10.56 6.28
C VAL A 55 18.96 -9.34 5.68
N GLN A 56 18.57 -8.18 6.18
CA GLN A 56 19.20 -6.89 5.87
C GLN A 56 19.83 -6.32 7.12
N CYS A 57 21.07 -5.93 7.02
CA CYS A 57 21.71 -5.16 8.08
C CYS A 57 21.34 -3.69 7.96
N MET A 58 20.73 -3.19 9.00
CA MET A 58 20.46 -1.77 9.18
C MET A 58 21.52 -1.20 10.09
N ASN A 59 22.71 -0.97 9.55
CA ASN A 59 23.77 -0.30 10.32
C ASN A 59 23.22 0.99 10.92
N SER A 60 23.42 1.16 12.21
CA SER A 60 23.02 2.39 12.90
C SER A 60 23.69 3.59 12.24
N TYR A 61 22.95 4.67 12.14
CA TYR A 61 23.51 5.94 11.73
C TYR A 61 24.36 6.53 12.86
N ILE A 62 25.37 7.33 12.50
CA ILE A 62 26.23 7.97 13.49
C ILE A 62 25.41 8.97 14.30
N PRO A 63 25.31 8.81 15.64
CA PRO A 63 24.65 9.78 16.49
C PRO A 63 25.47 11.06 16.58
N VAL A 64 24.83 12.16 16.91
CA VAL A 64 25.50 13.42 17.22
C VAL A 64 26.47 13.18 18.41
N VAL A 65 27.68 13.72 18.30
CA VAL A 65 28.66 13.65 19.37
C VAL A 65 28.10 14.22 20.69
N PRO A 66 28.47 13.66 21.85
CA PRO A 66 27.85 14.03 23.14
C PRO A 66 27.89 15.53 23.41
N GLU A 67 28.96 16.23 23.02
CA GLU A 67 29.13 17.67 23.25
C GLU A 67 28.10 18.53 22.51
N LYS A 68 27.60 18.04 21.35
CA LYS A 68 26.57 18.72 20.55
C LYS A 68 25.15 18.16 20.73
N ALA A 69 24.99 17.11 21.54
CA ALA A 69 23.69 16.45 21.68
C ALA A 69 22.63 17.36 22.28
N GLU A 70 22.99 18.16 23.29
CA GLU A 70 22.07 19.10 23.92
C GLU A 70 21.74 20.29 23.00
N GLU A 71 22.73 20.79 22.22
CA GLU A 71 22.46 21.79 21.21
C GLU A 71 21.51 21.29 20.12
N ALA A 72 21.73 20.07 19.63
CA ALA A 72 20.86 19.43 18.64
C ALA A 72 19.40 19.30 19.14
N LYS A 73 19.24 18.85 20.38
CA LYS A 73 17.90 18.74 21.01
C LYS A 73 17.25 20.11 21.18
N ALA A 74 18.02 21.12 21.55
CA ALA A 74 17.53 22.48 21.75
C ALA A 74 16.94 23.11 20.46
N LEU A 75 17.40 22.68 19.27
CA LEU A 75 16.87 23.18 18.00
C LEU A 75 15.39 22.89 17.79
N VAL A 76 14.94 21.72 18.21
CA VAL A 76 13.54 21.29 18.07
C VAL A 76 12.81 21.24 19.41
N GLY A 77 13.50 21.62 20.48
CA GLY A 77 12.95 21.72 21.83
C GLY A 77 12.43 20.38 22.35
N LYS A 78 11.31 20.42 23.05
CA LYS A 78 10.69 19.23 23.65
C LYS A 78 10.09 18.25 22.63
N LEU A 79 10.04 18.59 21.34
CA LEU A 79 9.62 17.66 20.28
C LEU A 79 10.55 16.44 20.20
N TRP A 80 11.83 16.60 20.58
CA TRP A 80 12.72 15.46 20.78
C TRP A 80 12.51 14.85 22.18
N ASN A 81 11.61 13.88 22.26
CA ASN A 81 11.26 13.16 23.52
C ASN A 81 11.94 11.80 23.66
N PHE A 82 13.02 11.53 22.93
CA PHE A 82 13.71 10.27 22.97
C PHE A 82 14.87 10.26 23.98
N LYS A 83 15.12 9.11 24.60
CA LYS A 83 16.23 8.92 25.56
C LYS A 83 17.61 8.94 24.92
N TYR A 84 17.69 8.72 23.60
CA TYR A 84 18.92 8.65 22.81
C TYR A 84 19.20 10.00 22.11
N SER A 85 20.45 10.19 21.68
CA SER A 85 20.86 11.34 20.90
C SER A 85 20.30 11.27 19.47
N PRO A 86 19.95 12.40 18.86
CA PRO A 86 19.60 12.41 17.44
C PRO A 86 20.78 11.97 16.58
N TYR A 87 20.52 11.53 15.37
CA TYR A 87 21.56 11.24 14.39
C TYR A 87 22.17 12.52 13.83
N GLU A 88 23.42 12.42 13.37
CA GLU A 88 24.16 13.57 12.81
C GLU A 88 23.42 14.21 11.61
N HIS A 89 22.81 13.40 10.75
CA HIS A 89 22.03 13.90 9.61
C HIS A 89 20.74 14.61 10.05
N GLN A 90 20.07 14.16 11.12
CA GLN A 90 18.90 14.84 11.67
C GLN A 90 19.27 16.22 12.20
N TYR A 91 20.33 16.30 13.00
CA TYR A 91 20.83 17.58 13.49
C TYR A 91 21.20 18.54 12.35
N LYS A 92 21.91 18.06 11.33
CA LYS A 92 22.25 18.87 10.14
C LYS A 92 21.00 19.38 9.43
N CYS A 93 19.96 18.55 9.26
CA CYS A 93 18.71 18.97 8.67
C CYS A 93 18.05 20.09 9.47
N TRP A 94 17.99 19.93 10.80
CA TRP A 94 17.39 20.94 11.68
C TRP A 94 18.15 22.25 11.67
N ASP A 95 19.49 22.20 11.69
CA ASP A 95 20.33 23.39 11.62
C ASP A 95 20.13 24.14 10.30
N VAL A 96 20.17 23.42 9.16
CA VAL A 96 19.95 24.01 7.84
C VAL A 96 18.57 24.67 7.75
N LEU A 97 17.52 23.97 8.14
CA LEU A 97 16.15 24.45 7.99
C LEU A 97 15.78 25.60 8.94
N LEU A 98 16.31 25.61 10.17
CA LEU A 98 15.93 26.57 11.19
C LEU A 98 16.88 27.77 11.29
N ARG A 99 18.18 27.57 11.11
CA ARG A 99 19.20 28.60 11.36
C ARG A 99 19.86 29.14 10.10
N GLN A 100 20.11 28.28 9.09
CA GLN A 100 20.88 28.70 7.93
C GLN A 100 20.08 29.53 6.94
N ARG A 101 20.76 30.48 6.34
CA ARG A 101 20.24 31.38 5.30
C ARG A 101 21.25 31.48 4.16
N THR A 102 20.79 31.90 2.99
CA THR A 102 21.66 32.31 1.90
C THR A 102 22.25 33.71 2.15
N ALA A 103 23.20 34.14 1.32
CA ALA A 103 23.81 35.45 1.43
C ALA A 103 22.81 36.61 1.30
N ASP A 104 21.69 36.41 0.60
CA ASP A 104 20.59 37.34 0.42
C ASP A 104 19.40 37.08 1.37
N ASP A 105 19.68 36.46 2.51
CA ASP A 105 18.74 36.15 3.59
C ASP A 105 17.52 35.29 3.20
N LYS A 106 17.69 34.39 2.24
CA LYS A 106 16.61 33.42 1.89
C LYS A 106 16.74 32.14 2.72
N PRO A 107 15.60 31.52 3.10
CA PRO A 107 15.60 30.24 3.81
C PRO A 107 16.25 29.16 2.96
N LYS A 108 16.97 28.24 3.60
CA LYS A 108 17.47 27.06 2.93
C LYS A 108 16.44 25.93 2.89
N SER A 109 16.60 25.07 1.93
CA SER A 109 15.81 23.85 1.67
C SER A 109 16.72 22.62 1.77
N ILE A 110 16.17 21.44 1.97
CA ILE A 110 16.95 20.21 2.09
C ILE A 110 16.43 19.11 1.18
N VAL A 111 17.34 18.22 0.81
CA VAL A 111 17.02 16.87 0.35
C VAL A 111 17.75 15.85 1.21
N VAL A 112 16.98 14.97 1.85
CA VAL A 112 17.51 13.92 2.74
C VAL A 112 17.61 12.61 1.98
N THR A 113 18.83 12.10 1.86
CA THR A 113 19.12 10.85 1.15
C THR A 113 19.64 9.80 2.12
N THR A 114 18.74 9.18 2.83
CA THR A 114 19.08 8.14 3.81
C THR A 114 18.18 6.92 3.60
N GLY A 115 18.65 5.74 3.95
CA GLY A 115 17.86 4.51 3.84
C GLY A 115 16.63 4.49 4.76
N THR A 116 15.80 3.47 4.63
CA THR A 116 14.64 3.26 5.48
C THR A 116 15.03 3.12 6.96
N GLY A 117 14.18 3.61 7.86
CA GLY A 117 14.44 3.53 9.31
C GLY A 117 15.50 4.50 9.85
N SER A 118 15.96 5.46 9.06
CA SER A 118 16.93 6.49 9.46
C SER A 118 16.31 7.67 10.20
N GLY A 119 15.00 7.72 10.30
CA GLY A 119 14.30 8.89 10.83
C GLY A 119 14.27 10.07 9.86
N LYS A 120 14.10 9.81 8.56
CA LYS A 120 13.94 10.86 7.53
C LYS A 120 12.81 11.83 7.85
N THR A 121 11.69 11.31 8.32
CA THR A 121 10.51 12.10 8.65
C THR A 121 10.81 13.12 9.76
N GLU A 122 11.57 12.72 10.79
CA GLU A 122 12.01 13.63 11.86
C GLU A 122 12.92 14.74 11.35
N CYS A 123 13.67 14.51 10.26
CA CYS A 123 14.55 15.50 9.68
C CYS A 123 13.79 16.79 9.27
N PHE A 124 12.53 16.67 8.88
CA PHE A 124 11.74 17.82 8.41
C PHE A 124 10.46 18.07 9.22
N MET A 125 9.81 17.04 9.75
CA MET A 125 8.56 17.22 10.49
C MET A 125 8.79 17.97 11.81
N MET A 126 9.83 17.64 12.56
CA MET A 126 10.14 18.32 13.82
C MET A 126 10.48 19.80 13.63
N PRO A 127 11.41 20.20 12.75
CA PRO A 127 11.69 21.63 12.57
C PRO A 127 10.50 22.41 12.00
N LEU A 128 9.68 21.79 11.14
CA LEU A 128 8.46 22.40 10.62
C LEU A 128 7.47 22.67 11.75
N ILE A 129 7.16 21.67 12.59
CA ILE A 129 6.22 21.86 13.71
C ILE A 129 6.78 22.85 14.72
N HIS A 130 8.08 22.80 15.01
CA HIS A 130 8.73 23.78 15.89
C HIS A 130 8.56 25.22 15.38
N ASP A 131 8.83 25.47 14.09
CA ASP A 131 8.64 26.78 13.48
C ASP A 131 7.18 27.23 13.51
N LEU A 132 6.25 26.35 13.12
CA LEU A 132 4.82 26.66 13.11
C LEU A 132 4.26 26.90 14.51
N SER A 133 4.70 26.15 15.52
CA SER A 133 4.21 26.34 16.90
C SER A 133 4.54 27.70 17.48
N GLN A 134 5.58 28.35 16.96
CA GLN A 134 5.97 29.71 17.36
C GLN A 134 5.38 30.82 16.47
N ASN A 135 4.98 30.46 15.24
CA ASN A 135 4.58 31.42 14.20
C ASN A 135 3.24 31.03 13.56
N ALA A 136 2.34 30.40 14.31
CA ALA A 136 1.03 29.99 13.81
C ALA A 136 0.17 31.20 13.44
N LEU A 137 -0.46 31.10 12.26
CA LEU A 137 -1.44 32.07 11.79
C LEU A 137 -2.81 31.39 11.76
N PRO A 138 -3.80 31.88 12.52
CA PRO A 138 -5.08 31.18 12.62
C PRO A 138 -5.82 31.14 11.29
N ASN A 139 -6.36 29.97 10.96
CA ASN A 139 -7.10 29.72 9.72
C ASN A 139 -6.29 29.96 8.43
N GLU A 140 -4.97 29.81 8.49
CA GLU A 140 -4.09 29.95 7.33
C GLU A 140 -3.29 28.67 7.09
N ILE A 141 -3.16 28.28 5.82
CA ILE A 141 -2.34 27.15 5.42
C ILE A 141 -0.89 27.59 5.33
N GLN A 142 -0.07 27.07 6.23
CA GLN A 142 1.35 27.42 6.32
C GLN A 142 2.28 26.30 5.86
N ALA A 143 1.78 25.04 5.80
CA ALA A 143 2.55 23.90 5.35
C ALA A 143 1.75 22.95 4.47
N LEU A 144 2.40 22.43 3.43
CA LEU A 144 1.91 21.35 2.58
C LEU A 144 2.84 20.14 2.69
N PHE A 145 2.26 18.96 2.87
CA PHE A 145 2.95 17.68 2.76
C PHE A 145 2.44 16.95 1.53
N LEU A 146 3.34 16.58 0.65
CA LEU A 146 3.03 15.85 -0.58
C LEU A 146 3.58 14.43 -0.49
N TYR A 147 2.68 13.47 -0.59
CA TYR A 147 2.99 12.03 -0.61
C TYR A 147 2.57 11.42 -1.95
N PRO A 148 3.35 10.51 -2.53
CA PRO A 148 2.97 9.85 -3.77
C PRO A 148 1.78 8.89 -3.61
N LEU A 149 1.56 8.34 -2.42
CA LEU A 149 0.54 7.34 -2.12
C LEU A 149 -0.26 7.70 -0.87
N ASN A 150 -1.57 7.40 -0.88
CA ASN A 150 -2.45 7.62 0.27
C ASN A 150 -2.04 6.82 1.51
N ALA A 151 -1.56 5.59 1.35
CA ALA A 151 -1.10 4.75 2.47
C ALA A 151 0.02 5.40 3.28
N LEU A 152 0.95 6.12 2.63
CA LEU A 152 2.02 6.84 3.33
C LEU A 152 1.49 7.99 4.18
N MET A 153 0.41 8.63 3.75
CA MET A 153 -0.23 9.69 4.55
C MET A 153 -0.83 9.16 5.85
N GLU A 154 -1.45 7.96 5.80
CA GLU A 154 -2.04 7.32 6.98
C GLU A 154 -0.97 6.95 8.02
N ASP A 155 0.16 6.39 7.59
CA ASP A 155 1.27 6.05 8.48
C ASP A 155 1.88 7.29 9.18
N GLN A 156 1.88 8.44 8.51
CA GLN A 156 2.42 9.68 9.07
C GLN A 156 1.44 10.40 10.01
N LYS A 157 0.17 10.07 9.94
CA LYS A 157 -0.89 10.73 10.72
C LYS A 157 -0.70 10.54 12.22
N GLU A 158 -0.42 9.33 12.70
CA GLU A 158 -0.17 9.07 14.13
C GLU A 158 1.05 9.84 14.63
N ARG A 159 2.12 9.84 13.84
CA ARG A 159 3.37 10.53 14.18
C ARG A 159 3.20 12.04 14.23
N LEU A 160 2.47 12.61 13.29
CA LEU A 160 2.14 14.03 13.28
C LEU A 160 1.31 14.40 14.50
N GLU A 161 0.30 13.60 14.84
CA GLU A 161 -0.56 13.83 15.99
C GLU A 161 0.22 13.84 17.33
N GLU A 162 1.14 12.89 17.51
CA GLU A 162 2.02 12.84 18.68
C GLU A 162 2.84 14.12 18.81
N LEU A 163 3.46 14.57 17.72
CA LEU A 163 4.28 15.78 17.72
C LEU A 163 3.44 17.06 17.95
N LEU A 164 2.23 17.13 17.39
CA LEU A 164 1.33 18.25 17.61
C LEU A 164 0.85 18.31 19.05
N THR A 165 0.56 17.17 19.68
CA THR A 165 0.21 17.08 21.10
C THR A 165 1.34 17.60 22.00
N VAL A 166 2.58 17.22 21.70
CA VAL A 166 3.76 17.72 22.41
C VAL A 166 3.94 19.23 22.18
N ALA A 167 3.77 19.71 20.95
CA ALA A 167 3.87 21.13 20.63
C ALA A 167 2.82 21.95 21.39
N GLU A 168 1.56 21.55 21.38
CA GLU A 168 0.47 22.24 22.10
C GLU A 168 0.74 22.28 23.61
N SER A 169 1.13 21.14 24.20
CA SER A 169 1.45 21.08 25.65
C SER A 169 2.64 21.96 26.06
N THR A 170 3.55 22.24 25.11
CA THR A 170 4.78 22.97 25.37
C THR A 170 4.65 24.46 25.13
N THR A 171 3.98 24.84 24.03
CA THR A 171 3.89 26.25 23.57
C THR A 171 2.54 26.87 23.87
N GLY A 172 1.52 26.07 24.18
CA GLY A 172 0.13 26.52 24.28
C GLY A 172 -0.52 26.78 22.91
N THR A 173 0.20 26.59 21.81
CA THR A 173 -0.29 26.85 20.45
C THR A 173 -0.91 25.58 19.88
N ARG A 174 -2.19 25.61 19.57
CA ARG A 174 -2.90 24.52 18.92
C ARG A 174 -2.73 24.61 17.41
N LEU A 175 -1.92 23.73 16.84
CA LEU A 175 -1.82 23.53 15.40
C LEU A 175 -2.86 22.51 14.94
N THR A 176 -3.45 22.72 13.77
CA THR A 176 -4.42 21.81 13.17
C THR A 176 -3.92 21.31 11.82
N TYR A 177 -4.37 20.11 11.43
CA TYR A 177 -4.04 19.53 10.13
C TYR A 177 -5.25 18.83 9.50
N THR A 178 -5.13 18.50 8.23
CA THR A 178 -6.06 17.62 7.51
C THR A 178 -5.30 16.68 6.58
N VAL A 179 -5.87 15.49 6.34
CA VAL A 179 -5.48 14.61 5.25
C VAL A 179 -6.48 14.82 4.12
N TYR A 180 -6.12 15.67 3.16
CA TYR A 180 -6.98 16.05 2.06
C TYR A 180 -6.80 15.09 0.87
N ASN A 181 -7.57 14.01 0.86
CA ASN A 181 -7.56 12.97 -0.16
C ASN A 181 -8.99 12.61 -0.61
N GLY A 182 -9.14 11.55 -1.43
CA GLY A 182 -10.45 11.06 -1.87
C GLY A 182 -11.35 10.57 -0.73
N ASP A 183 -10.76 10.09 0.36
CA ASP A 183 -11.48 9.49 1.49
C ASP A 183 -12.02 10.51 2.48
N LEU A 184 -11.57 11.78 2.39
CA LEU A 184 -12.04 12.83 3.29
C LEU A 184 -13.54 13.10 3.07
N PRO A 185 -14.41 12.89 4.09
CA PRO A 185 -15.84 13.13 3.99
C PRO A 185 -16.18 14.57 3.64
N GLU A 186 -17.25 14.79 2.87
CA GLU A 186 -17.67 16.15 2.47
C GLU A 186 -18.22 16.95 3.66
N ILE A 187 -19.11 16.31 4.44
CA ILE A 187 -19.77 16.93 5.60
C ILE A 187 -19.94 15.90 6.71
N GLU A 188 -20.09 16.35 7.92
CA GLU A 188 -20.59 15.53 9.01
C GLU A 188 -22.12 15.42 8.92
N PRO A 189 -22.73 14.22 9.05
CA PRO A 189 -24.17 14.07 9.05
C PRO A 189 -24.77 14.77 10.28
N ARG A 190 -26.02 15.22 10.17
CA ARG A 190 -26.71 15.79 11.33
C ARG A 190 -26.70 14.79 12.49
N ASN A 191 -26.40 15.26 13.67
CA ASN A 191 -26.25 14.41 14.87
C ASN A 191 -27.55 13.66 15.27
N THR A 192 -28.71 14.09 14.82
CA THR A 192 -30.01 13.42 15.02
C THR A 192 -30.44 12.54 13.85
N ASP A 193 -29.74 12.57 12.71
CA ASP A 193 -30.08 11.82 11.50
C ASP A 193 -29.76 10.34 11.67
N LYS A 194 -30.75 9.48 11.48
CA LYS A 194 -30.69 8.01 11.58
C LYS A 194 -30.84 7.32 10.23
N SER A 195 -30.75 8.06 9.13
CA SER A 195 -30.81 7.48 7.78
C SER A 195 -29.59 6.59 7.52
N ASP A 196 -29.75 5.63 6.61
CA ASP A 196 -28.66 4.72 6.19
C ASP A 196 -27.46 5.50 5.63
N ASP A 197 -27.71 6.60 4.92
CA ASP A 197 -26.66 7.44 4.37
C ASP A 197 -25.91 8.19 5.48
N ALA A 198 -26.59 8.66 6.51
CA ALA A 198 -25.96 9.25 7.67
C ALA A 198 -25.11 8.21 8.43
N GLU A 199 -25.57 6.97 8.50
CA GLU A 199 -24.81 5.89 9.13
C GLU A 199 -23.56 5.51 8.34
N LYS A 200 -23.66 5.40 7.01
CA LYS A 200 -22.49 5.19 6.13
C LYS A 200 -21.47 6.31 6.30
N MET A 201 -21.93 7.56 6.35
CA MET A 201 -21.05 8.71 6.53
C MET A 201 -20.38 8.70 7.91
N ARG A 202 -21.11 8.34 8.99
CA ARG A 202 -20.51 8.17 10.32
C ARG A 202 -19.44 7.09 10.33
N ARG A 203 -19.68 5.93 9.74
CA ARG A 203 -18.67 4.86 9.61
C ARG A 203 -17.43 5.33 8.88
N ARG A 204 -17.59 6.13 7.83
CA ARG A 204 -16.44 6.73 7.11
C ARG A 204 -15.66 7.68 8.00
N ILE A 205 -16.33 8.53 8.76
CA ILE A 205 -15.68 9.43 9.74
C ILE A 205 -14.99 8.62 10.85
N GLU A 206 -15.62 7.57 11.36
CA GLU A 206 -15.02 6.67 12.35
C GLU A 206 -13.72 6.05 11.82
N HIS A 207 -13.72 5.61 10.57
CA HIS A 207 -12.53 5.06 9.91
C HIS A 207 -11.41 6.11 9.82
N VAL A 208 -11.72 7.31 9.36
CA VAL A 208 -10.74 8.38 9.18
C VAL A 208 -10.20 8.90 10.52
N THR A 209 -11.03 8.98 11.56
CA THR A 209 -10.67 9.57 12.86
C THR A 209 -10.23 8.54 13.91
N GLY A 210 -10.48 7.26 13.65
CA GLY A 210 -10.26 6.18 14.63
C GLY A 210 -11.17 6.28 15.87
N GLY A 211 -12.16 7.19 15.85
CA GLY A 211 -13.18 7.35 16.88
C GLY A 211 -14.40 6.46 16.67
N LYS A 212 -15.41 6.63 17.51
CA LYS A 212 -16.71 5.97 17.38
C LYS A 212 -17.83 6.96 17.64
N TYR A 213 -18.92 6.86 16.86
CA TYR A 213 -20.13 7.59 17.14
C TYR A 213 -20.97 6.84 18.17
N GLU A 214 -21.28 7.52 19.28
CA GLU A 214 -22.14 7.02 20.34
C GLU A 214 -23.43 7.82 20.40
N TRP A 215 -24.55 7.12 20.65
CA TRP A 215 -25.83 7.77 20.87
C TRP A 215 -25.94 8.29 22.31
N VAL A 216 -25.96 9.60 22.49
CA VAL A 216 -26.09 10.26 23.78
C VAL A 216 -27.58 10.61 24.03
N LYS A 217 -28.13 10.12 25.14
CA LYS A 217 -29.56 10.27 25.49
C LYS A 217 -29.93 11.56 26.22
N ASN A 218 -28.92 12.22 26.82
CA ASN A 218 -29.17 13.35 27.73
C ASN A 218 -28.93 14.69 27.02
N ASP A 219 -29.81 15.02 26.07
CA ASP A 219 -29.87 16.37 25.53
C ASP A 219 -30.88 17.20 26.36
N PRO A 220 -30.66 18.49 26.61
CA PRO A 220 -31.61 19.36 27.29
C PRO A 220 -33.03 19.32 26.69
N ASP A 221 -33.14 19.02 25.38
CA ASP A 221 -34.39 18.93 24.62
C ASP A 221 -35.03 17.54 24.62
N GLY A 222 -34.44 16.55 25.34
CA GLY A 222 -34.94 15.18 25.42
C GLY A 222 -34.79 14.34 24.14
N GLN A 223 -34.21 14.87 23.10
CA GLN A 223 -33.90 14.18 21.85
C GLN A 223 -32.43 13.78 21.86
N GLY A 224 -32.13 12.50 21.95
CA GLY A 224 -30.72 12.06 21.89
C GLY A 224 -30.03 12.44 20.57
N HIS A 225 -28.71 12.47 20.57
CA HIS A 225 -27.89 12.78 19.41
C HIS A 225 -26.67 11.87 19.31
N TYR A 226 -26.08 11.76 18.12
CA TYR A 226 -24.82 11.09 17.92
C TYR A 226 -23.64 12.04 18.21
N GLU A 227 -22.67 11.54 18.95
CA GLU A 227 -21.42 12.27 19.26
C GLU A 227 -20.22 11.40 18.93
N LEU A 228 -19.25 11.96 18.21
CA LEU A 228 -17.99 11.28 17.93
C LEU A 228 -17.11 11.29 19.19
N LYS A 229 -16.80 10.11 19.71
CA LYS A 229 -15.98 9.94 20.91
C LYS A 229 -14.69 9.21 20.60
N ASN A 230 -13.69 9.44 21.47
CA ASN A 230 -12.41 8.74 21.43
C ASN A 230 -11.69 8.85 20.08
N SER A 231 -11.81 10.00 19.39
CA SER A 231 -10.99 10.26 18.20
C SER A 231 -9.51 10.15 18.55
N LYS A 232 -8.76 9.40 17.75
CA LYS A 232 -7.30 9.27 17.89
C LYS A 232 -6.56 10.54 17.48
N TYR A 233 -7.21 11.44 16.75
CA TYR A 233 -6.60 12.56 16.06
C TYR A 233 -7.29 13.89 16.41
N PRO A 234 -7.14 14.39 17.65
CA PRO A 234 -7.82 15.61 18.11
C PRO A 234 -7.40 16.89 17.38
N HIS A 235 -6.24 16.92 16.71
CA HIS A 235 -5.78 18.07 15.92
C HIS A 235 -6.25 18.02 14.46
N MET A 236 -6.86 16.89 14.03
CA MET A 236 -7.30 16.70 12.66
C MET A 236 -8.66 17.34 12.39
N ILE A 237 -8.75 18.10 11.30
CA ILE A 237 -10.02 18.52 10.70
C ILE A 237 -10.41 17.47 9.66
N TYR A 238 -11.54 16.80 9.85
CA TYR A 238 -11.88 15.55 9.14
C TYR A 238 -13.09 15.66 8.20
N THR A 239 -13.58 16.87 7.89
CA THR A 239 -14.54 17.06 6.81
C THR A 239 -14.11 18.16 5.85
N ARG A 240 -14.42 18.04 4.56
CA ARG A 240 -14.08 19.09 3.57
C ARG A 240 -14.74 20.42 3.87
N LYS A 241 -15.99 20.38 4.37
CA LYS A 241 -16.73 21.58 4.75
C LYS A 241 -16.00 22.34 5.87
N ASP A 242 -15.54 21.61 6.90
CA ASP A 242 -14.85 22.25 8.03
C ASP A 242 -13.46 22.72 7.63
N VAL A 243 -12.73 21.95 6.82
CA VAL A 243 -11.44 22.36 6.23
C VAL A 243 -11.58 23.66 5.42
N ARG A 244 -12.67 23.83 4.66
CA ARG A 244 -12.94 25.05 3.89
C ARG A 244 -13.38 26.24 4.74
N ASN A 245 -14.02 25.98 5.87
CA ASN A 245 -14.50 27.04 6.77
C ASN A 245 -13.44 27.45 7.81
N ASN A 246 -12.65 26.49 8.26
CA ASN A 246 -11.56 26.67 9.22
C ASN A 246 -10.29 26.01 8.65
N PRO A 247 -9.60 26.64 7.69
CA PRO A 247 -8.43 26.06 7.07
C PRO A 247 -7.37 25.66 8.11
N PRO A 248 -6.79 24.44 8.01
CA PRO A 248 -5.76 23.99 8.93
C PRO A 248 -4.41 24.64 8.63
N HIS A 249 -3.52 24.61 9.59
CA HIS A 249 -2.13 25.05 9.42
C HIS A 249 -1.34 24.14 8.48
N ILE A 250 -1.66 22.83 8.48
CA ILE A 250 -0.94 21.79 7.75
C ILE A 250 -1.93 20.98 6.90
N VAL A 251 -1.61 20.83 5.62
CA VAL A 251 -2.39 19.98 4.69
C VAL A 251 -1.51 18.83 4.18
N LEU A 252 -1.89 17.60 4.49
CA LEU A 252 -1.32 16.39 3.90
C LEU A 252 -2.17 16.04 2.67
N THR A 253 -1.54 15.83 1.52
CA THR A 253 -2.24 15.52 0.28
C THR A 253 -1.33 14.82 -0.72
N ASN A 254 -1.87 14.43 -1.86
CA ASN A 254 -1.11 13.92 -2.99
C ASN A 254 -1.17 14.91 -4.19
N PRO A 255 -0.29 14.77 -5.19
CA PRO A 255 -0.27 15.69 -6.33
C PRO A 255 -1.61 15.79 -7.06
N THR A 256 -2.31 14.68 -7.26
CA THR A 256 -3.63 14.65 -7.93
C THR A 256 -4.67 15.47 -7.16
N MET A 257 -4.74 15.31 -5.85
CA MET A 257 -5.68 16.08 -5.03
C MET A 257 -5.31 17.56 -4.96
N LEU A 258 -4.02 17.88 -4.99
CA LEU A 258 -3.55 19.27 -5.04
C LEU A 258 -3.96 19.93 -6.37
N GLU A 259 -3.91 19.21 -7.50
CA GLU A 259 -4.51 19.65 -8.77
C GLU A 259 -6.00 19.95 -8.61
N TYR A 260 -6.75 19.06 -7.98
CA TYR A 260 -8.18 19.29 -7.73
C TYR A 260 -8.45 20.49 -6.86
N ILE A 261 -7.65 20.74 -5.82
CA ILE A 261 -7.77 21.97 -4.97
C ILE A 261 -7.62 23.23 -5.84
N LEU A 262 -6.68 23.23 -6.78
CA LEU A 262 -6.47 24.37 -7.66
C LEU A 262 -7.60 24.57 -8.68
N LEU A 263 -8.32 23.52 -9.08
CA LEU A 263 -9.34 23.55 -10.12
C LEU A 263 -10.76 23.72 -9.58
N ARG A 264 -11.04 23.19 -8.39
CA ARG A 264 -12.40 23.20 -7.83
C ARG A 264 -12.75 24.56 -7.20
N GLY A 265 -13.80 25.18 -7.70
CA GLY A 265 -14.31 26.43 -7.12
C GLY A 265 -14.72 26.30 -5.65
N ALA A 266 -15.18 25.10 -5.22
CA ALA A 266 -15.49 24.81 -3.83
C ALA A 266 -14.27 24.96 -2.89
N ASP A 267 -13.07 24.67 -3.39
CA ASP A 267 -11.81 24.68 -2.64
C ASP A 267 -11.08 26.06 -2.71
N ALA A 268 -11.67 27.05 -3.37
CA ALA A 268 -11.09 28.40 -3.50
C ALA A 268 -10.72 29.04 -2.14
N LYS A 269 -11.47 28.70 -1.07
CA LYS A 269 -11.15 29.17 0.29
C LYS A 269 -9.80 28.68 0.78
N LEU A 270 -9.37 27.46 0.40
CA LEU A 270 -8.07 26.90 0.77
C LEU A 270 -6.93 27.66 0.06
N ILE A 271 -7.15 28.06 -1.21
CA ILE A 271 -6.19 28.87 -1.94
C ILE A 271 -6.04 30.24 -1.27
N VAL A 272 -7.15 30.83 -0.84
CA VAL A 272 -7.12 32.11 -0.12
C VAL A 272 -6.40 31.98 1.22
N ALA A 273 -6.63 30.88 1.95
CA ALA A 273 -6.00 30.61 3.25
C ALA A 273 -4.49 30.35 3.15
N GLY A 274 -4.00 29.89 1.99
CA GLY A 274 -2.55 29.73 1.75
C GLY A 274 -1.86 31.00 1.21
N LYS A 275 -2.64 32.06 0.93
CA LYS A 275 -2.14 33.25 0.25
C LYS A 275 -1.24 34.08 1.18
N HIS A 276 0.04 34.18 0.78
CA HIS A 276 1.11 34.84 1.53
C HIS A 276 1.54 34.15 2.83
N SER A 277 0.91 33.02 3.21
CA SER A 277 1.18 32.33 4.47
C SER A 277 1.96 31.02 4.30
N LEU A 278 1.94 30.40 3.11
CA LEU A 278 2.66 29.16 2.85
C LEU A 278 4.17 29.35 3.03
N ARG A 279 4.75 28.62 3.99
CA ARG A 279 6.16 28.72 4.38
C ARG A 279 6.94 27.42 4.20
N TRP A 280 6.22 26.28 4.19
CA TRP A 280 6.80 24.96 4.14
C TRP A 280 6.13 24.09 3.09
N VAL A 281 6.93 23.37 2.33
CA VAL A 281 6.48 22.29 1.46
C VAL A 281 7.38 21.08 1.69
N ALA A 282 6.82 20.03 2.24
CA ALA A 282 7.49 18.74 2.42
C ALA A 282 7.07 17.78 1.29
N ILE A 283 8.02 17.16 0.62
CA ILE A 283 7.77 16.20 -0.46
C ILE A 283 8.48 14.90 -0.13
N ASP A 284 7.71 13.86 0.14
CA ASP A 284 8.25 12.56 0.46
C ASP A 284 8.49 11.73 -0.79
N GLU A 285 9.48 10.84 -0.72
CA GLU A 285 9.85 9.90 -1.77
C GLU A 285 10.05 10.56 -3.16
N THR A 286 10.81 11.66 -3.21
CA THR A 286 11.03 12.44 -4.45
C THR A 286 11.64 11.63 -5.59
N HIS A 287 12.30 10.51 -5.31
CA HIS A 287 12.80 9.58 -6.33
C HIS A 287 11.69 8.87 -7.13
N SER A 288 10.45 8.85 -6.62
CA SER A 288 9.31 8.32 -7.36
C SER A 288 8.88 9.22 -8.53
N TYR A 289 9.30 10.50 -8.50
CA TYR A 289 9.00 11.45 -9.56
C TYR A 289 10.19 11.54 -10.53
N THR A 290 10.10 10.81 -11.63
CA THR A 290 11.14 10.78 -12.69
C THR A 290 10.57 11.19 -14.04
N GLY A 291 11.40 11.67 -14.94
CA GLY A 291 10.99 12.01 -16.30
C GLY A 291 9.77 12.95 -16.37
N ALA A 292 8.70 12.52 -17.02
CA ALA A 292 7.45 13.28 -17.14
C ALA A 292 6.83 13.63 -15.79
N GLY A 293 6.81 12.67 -14.83
CA GLY A 293 6.24 12.90 -13.49
C GLY A 293 6.96 13.98 -12.71
N ALA A 294 8.28 14.13 -12.86
CA ALA A 294 9.04 15.22 -12.27
C ALA A 294 8.65 16.58 -12.87
N ALA A 295 8.48 16.64 -14.19
CA ALA A 295 8.05 17.85 -14.89
C ALA A 295 6.61 18.25 -14.48
N GLU A 296 5.69 17.30 -14.38
CA GLU A 296 4.32 17.52 -13.90
C GLU A 296 4.30 18.07 -12.49
N LEU A 297 5.04 17.47 -11.56
CA LEU A 297 5.16 17.96 -10.18
C LEU A 297 5.75 19.38 -10.14
N ALA A 298 6.79 19.65 -10.94
CA ALA A 298 7.37 20.98 -11.03
C ALA A 298 6.37 22.03 -11.51
N MET A 299 5.57 21.71 -12.52
CA MET A 299 4.53 22.61 -13.03
C MET A 299 3.39 22.80 -12.01
N LEU A 300 2.99 21.72 -11.31
CA LEU A 300 2.00 21.79 -10.25
C LEU A 300 2.47 22.72 -9.12
N LEU A 301 3.69 22.55 -8.62
CA LEU A 301 4.24 23.40 -7.55
C LEU A 301 4.29 24.87 -7.97
N ARG A 302 4.68 25.18 -9.20
CA ARG A 302 4.65 26.57 -9.70
C ARG A 302 3.24 27.16 -9.72
N ARG A 303 2.26 26.38 -10.10
CA ARG A 303 0.84 26.79 -10.07
C ARG A 303 0.34 27.01 -8.65
N VAL A 304 0.73 26.15 -7.70
CA VAL A 304 0.42 26.31 -6.27
C VAL A 304 1.02 27.60 -5.72
N LEU A 305 2.32 27.81 -5.94
CA LEU A 305 3.01 29.02 -5.47
C LEU A 305 2.40 30.29 -6.07
N LEU A 306 2.06 30.26 -7.35
CA LEU A 306 1.39 31.38 -8.02
C LEU A 306 -0.01 31.64 -7.44
N ALA A 307 -0.80 30.57 -7.24
CA ALA A 307 -2.14 30.68 -6.67
C ALA A 307 -2.11 31.21 -5.23
N PHE A 308 -1.14 30.75 -4.44
CA PHE A 308 -0.92 31.21 -3.06
C PHE A 308 -0.16 32.54 -2.97
N LYS A 309 0.25 33.09 -4.10
CA LYS A 309 1.02 34.36 -4.20
C LYS A 309 2.28 34.37 -3.34
N VAL A 310 3.03 33.28 -3.38
CA VAL A 310 4.27 33.10 -2.63
C VAL A 310 5.42 32.88 -3.61
N ASP A 311 6.54 33.53 -3.37
CA ASP A 311 7.78 33.28 -4.09
C ASP A 311 8.44 31.98 -3.56
N ALA A 312 8.81 31.07 -4.47
CA ALA A 312 9.51 29.82 -4.14
C ALA A 312 10.70 30.06 -3.22
N GLN A 313 11.46 31.13 -3.45
CA GLN A 313 12.67 31.46 -2.68
C GLN A 313 12.39 31.82 -1.23
N ASN A 314 11.14 32.09 -0.85
CA ASN A 314 10.74 32.38 0.52
C ASN A 314 10.13 31.14 1.23
N VAL A 315 10.00 30.02 0.52
CA VAL A 315 9.44 28.76 1.04
C VAL A 315 10.58 27.80 1.36
N ARG A 316 10.46 27.08 2.47
CA ARG A 316 11.35 25.97 2.82
C ARG A 316 10.80 24.70 2.18
N PHE A 317 11.60 24.12 1.29
CA PHE A 317 11.31 22.80 0.75
C PHE A 317 12.13 21.76 1.51
N ALA A 318 11.43 20.77 2.05
CA ALA A 318 12.05 19.65 2.72
C ALA A 318 11.67 18.38 1.97
N THR A 319 12.64 17.78 1.28
CA THR A 319 12.40 16.62 0.43
C THR A 319 13.10 15.39 0.96
N SER A 320 12.48 14.23 0.83
CA SER A 320 13.12 12.96 1.11
C SER A 320 13.31 12.16 -0.18
N SER A 321 14.39 11.38 -0.25
CA SER A 321 14.66 10.47 -1.36
C SER A 321 15.24 9.17 -0.84
N ALA A 322 15.08 8.08 -1.57
CA ALA A 322 15.89 6.89 -1.34
C ALA A 322 17.36 7.24 -1.60
N THR A 323 18.25 6.42 -1.07
CA THR A 323 19.71 6.62 -1.23
C THR A 323 20.05 6.76 -2.70
N PHE A 324 20.61 7.89 -3.09
CA PHE A 324 21.13 8.12 -4.43
C PHE A 324 22.50 7.50 -4.51
N GLY A 325 22.72 6.61 -5.48
CA GLY A 325 23.98 6.15 -6.03
C GLY A 325 24.98 5.50 -5.07
N ASN A 326 25.51 4.38 -5.50
CA ASN A 326 26.78 3.83 -5.04
C ASN A 326 27.93 4.30 -5.97
N GLY A 327 27.79 5.50 -6.56
CA GLY A 327 28.70 6.02 -7.56
C GLY A 327 30.05 6.43 -7.00
N GLU A 328 31.07 6.40 -7.87
CA GLU A 328 32.45 6.77 -7.52
C GLU A 328 32.64 8.29 -7.28
N ASP A 329 31.70 9.14 -7.75
CA ASP A 329 31.76 10.61 -7.66
C ASP A 329 30.61 11.22 -6.86
N LYS A 330 30.73 11.16 -5.53
CA LYS A 330 29.73 11.69 -4.58
C LYS A 330 29.45 13.19 -4.76
N GLU A 331 30.46 14.00 -5.12
CA GLU A 331 30.30 15.46 -5.28
C GLU A 331 29.44 15.79 -6.52
N LYS A 332 29.61 15.02 -7.58
CA LYS A 332 28.81 15.16 -8.79
C LYS A 332 27.37 14.77 -8.54
N GLU A 333 27.14 13.62 -7.89
CA GLU A 333 25.80 13.13 -7.54
C GLU A 333 25.07 14.12 -6.62
N GLU A 334 25.75 14.68 -5.62
CA GLU A 334 25.19 15.69 -4.72
C GLU A 334 24.78 16.96 -5.48
N ARG A 335 25.59 17.40 -6.42
CA ARG A 335 25.30 18.57 -7.25
C ARG A 335 24.09 18.31 -8.17
N GLU A 336 24.06 17.18 -8.86
CA GLU A 336 22.95 16.79 -9.74
C GLU A 336 21.63 16.69 -8.94
N LEU A 337 21.66 16.17 -7.72
CA LEU A 337 20.51 16.09 -6.84
C LEU A 337 20.01 17.46 -6.41
N LYS A 338 20.92 18.38 -6.02
CA LYS A 338 20.57 19.77 -5.69
C LYS A 338 19.93 20.49 -6.88
N GLU A 339 20.47 20.31 -8.07
CA GLU A 339 19.93 20.89 -9.32
C GLU A 339 18.56 20.29 -9.66
N PHE A 340 18.37 18.98 -9.47
CA PHE A 340 17.09 18.30 -9.67
C PHE A 340 16.02 18.85 -8.74
N ILE A 341 16.29 18.95 -7.44
CA ILE A 341 15.35 19.50 -6.47
C ILE A 341 15.06 20.97 -6.73
N ALA A 342 16.09 21.76 -7.06
CA ALA A 342 15.91 23.16 -7.44
C ALA A 342 15.02 23.28 -8.70
N GLY A 343 15.19 22.40 -9.66
CA GLY A 343 14.35 22.30 -10.86
C GLY A 343 12.88 22.02 -10.55
N ILE A 344 12.60 21.10 -9.64
CA ILE A 344 11.22 20.75 -9.23
C ILE A 344 10.59 21.89 -8.42
N THR A 345 11.29 22.39 -7.42
CA THR A 345 10.72 23.32 -6.43
C THR A 345 10.71 24.79 -6.90
N GLY A 346 11.60 25.15 -7.80
CA GLY A 346 11.76 26.53 -8.28
C GLY A 346 12.67 27.42 -7.42
N VAL A 347 13.32 26.85 -6.40
CA VAL A 347 14.36 27.55 -5.63
C VAL A 347 15.68 27.53 -6.40
N ARG A 348 16.65 28.32 -5.98
CA ARG A 348 18.00 28.27 -6.54
C ARG A 348 18.77 27.07 -5.99
N ALA A 349 19.73 26.54 -6.74
CA ALA A 349 20.53 25.40 -6.30
C ALA A 349 21.35 25.69 -5.02
N ASP A 350 21.77 26.94 -4.80
CA ASP A 350 22.49 27.37 -3.58
C ASP A 350 21.59 27.39 -2.32
N GLN A 351 20.27 27.37 -2.49
CA GLN A 351 19.33 27.22 -1.40
C GLN A 351 19.12 25.76 -0.98
N VAL A 352 19.51 24.78 -1.80
CA VAL A 352 19.29 23.37 -1.52
C VAL A 352 20.54 22.74 -0.91
N GLU A 353 20.38 22.08 0.24
CA GLU A 353 21.41 21.25 0.84
C GLU A 353 21.04 19.76 0.74
N ALA A 354 21.95 18.96 0.19
CA ALA A 354 21.81 17.52 0.16
C ALA A 354 22.44 16.94 1.43
N ILE A 355 21.65 16.17 2.17
CA ILE A 355 22.06 15.63 3.47
C ILE A 355 21.93 14.13 3.45
N GLY A 356 23.07 13.44 3.35
CA GLY A 356 23.18 11.99 3.48
C GLY A 356 23.43 11.57 4.91
N GLY A 357 22.95 10.38 5.26
CA GLY A 357 23.28 9.75 6.55
C GLY A 357 24.58 8.97 6.47
N LYS A 358 25.48 9.17 7.40
CA LYS A 358 26.65 8.32 7.58
C LYS A 358 26.30 7.17 8.50
N ARG A 359 26.54 5.95 8.06
CA ARG A 359 26.38 4.74 8.89
C ARG A 359 27.68 4.44 9.63
N ILE A 360 27.55 3.74 10.77
CA ILE A 360 28.69 3.21 11.49
C ILE A 360 29.40 2.20 10.58
N GLY A 361 30.71 2.35 10.42
CA GLY A 361 31.49 1.59 9.43
C GLY A 361 31.82 0.16 9.86
N GLU A 362 32.41 -0.63 8.96
CA GLU A 362 32.77 -2.04 9.16
C GLU A 362 33.81 -2.29 10.27
N THR A 363 34.46 -1.25 10.78
CA THR A 363 35.43 -1.36 11.88
C THR A 363 34.83 -1.76 13.22
N GLU A 364 33.52 -1.72 13.32
CA GLU A 364 32.78 -2.01 14.56
C GLU A 364 31.98 -3.32 14.49
N ILE A 365 32.42 -4.28 13.67
CA ILE A 365 31.80 -5.61 13.60
C ILE A 365 31.86 -6.28 14.97
N PRO A 366 30.72 -6.82 15.49
CA PRO A 366 30.74 -7.56 16.72
C PRO A 366 31.73 -8.73 16.70
N LYS A 367 32.64 -8.76 17.66
CA LYS A 367 33.65 -9.83 17.79
C LYS A 367 33.08 -10.98 18.63
N GLY A 368 33.48 -12.20 18.30
CA GLY A 368 33.10 -13.39 19.03
C GLY A 368 32.67 -14.53 18.13
N GLU A 369 31.87 -15.44 18.66
CA GLU A 369 31.42 -16.67 18.00
C GLU A 369 30.69 -16.44 16.67
N ASP A 370 30.01 -15.30 16.54
CA ASP A 370 29.21 -14.94 15.36
C ASP A 370 29.92 -13.96 14.43
N GLU A 371 31.22 -13.67 14.62
CA GLU A 371 31.94 -12.65 13.85
C GLU A 371 31.87 -12.87 12.34
N ASP A 372 32.00 -14.12 11.89
CA ASP A 372 31.94 -14.44 10.46
C ASP A 372 30.54 -14.22 9.86
N ARG A 373 29.47 -14.50 10.64
CA ARG A 373 28.09 -14.23 10.22
C ARG A 373 27.83 -12.73 10.14
N TRP A 374 28.29 -11.97 11.13
CA TRP A 374 28.22 -10.52 11.11
C TRP A 374 28.97 -9.94 9.92
N ARG A 375 30.18 -10.44 9.60
CA ARG A 375 30.92 -10.02 8.38
C ARG A 375 30.14 -10.24 7.11
N LYS A 376 29.48 -11.39 6.94
CA LYS A 376 28.65 -11.67 5.78
C LYS A 376 27.48 -10.70 5.69
N ILE A 377 26.77 -10.49 6.81
CA ILE A 377 25.64 -9.57 6.89
C ILE A 377 26.04 -8.13 6.58
N PHE A 378 27.21 -7.68 7.05
CA PHE A 378 27.68 -6.31 6.81
C PHE A 378 28.14 -6.06 5.38
N LYS A 379 28.63 -7.09 4.67
CA LYS A 379 29.10 -6.97 3.30
C LYS A 379 27.97 -7.00 2.26
N ALA A 380 26.86 -7.60 2.60
CA ALA A 380 25.72 -7.77 1.70
C ALA A 380 24.64 -6.72 2.00
N ASP A 381 24.03 -6.15 0.97
CA ASP A 381 22.82 -5.33 1.15
C ASP A 381 21.68 -6.21 1.67
N TYR A 382 21.58 -7.42 1.13
CA TYR A 382 20.63 -8.46 1.52
C TYR A 382 21.33 -9.82 1.50
N ILE A 383 21.13 -10.63 2.49
CA ILE A 383 21.68 -11.98 2.57
C ILE A 383 20.57 -13.00 2.93
N SER A 384 20.54 -14.11 2.20
CA SER A 384 19.59 -15.19 2.50
C SER A 384 19.91 -15.87 3.82
N LEU A 385 18.88 -16.30 4.55
CA LEU A 385 19.07 -17.14 5.74
C LEU A 385 19.83 -18.44 5.43
N ASP A 386 19.75 -18.96 4.22
CA ASP A 386 20.44 -20.17 3.79
C ASP A 386 21.94 -19.97 3.58
N GLU A 387 22.38 -18.71 3.36
CA GLU A 387 23.79 -18.35 3.30
C GLU A 387 24.40 -18.16 4.71
N LEU A 388 23.57 -17.89 5.70
CA LEU A 388 24.00 -17.69 7.09
C LEU A 388 23.99 -18.98 7.90
N TYR A 389 23.08 -19.90 7.58
CA TYR A 389 22.84 -21.12 8.37
C TYR A 389 22.71 -22.35 7.46
N PRO A 390 22.95 -23.57 8.00
CA PRO A 390 22.88 -24.80 7.20
C PRO A 390 21.54 -25.00 6.49
N GLU A 391 21.57 -25.46 5.25
CA GLU A 391 20.40 -25.67 4.40
C GLU A 391 19.36 -26.66 4.99
N ASN A 392 19.81 -27.66 5.71
CA ASN A 392 18.96 -28.70 6.30
C ASN A 392 18.20 -28.26 7.58
N ALA A 393 18.43 -27.04 8.09
CA ALA A 393 17.67 -26.51 9.20
C ALA A 393 16.38 -25.85 8.74
N SER A 394 15.31 -25.96 9.53
CA SER A 394 14.04 -25.28 9.23
C SER A 394 14.18 -23.76 9.32
N ILE A 395 13.34 -23.01 8.60
CA ILE A 395 13.32 -21.53 8.66
C ILE A 395 13.12 -21.06 10.11
N SER A 396 12.24 -21.70 10.86
CA SER A 396 12.01 -21.35 12.28
C SER A 396 13.26 -21.53 13.13
N GLN A 397 14.04 -22.59 12.91
CA GLN A 397 15.31 -22.80 13.61
C GLN A 397 16.36 -21.76 13.23
N LYS A 398 16.49 -21.43 11.95
CA LYS A 398 17.41 -20.40 11.47
C LYS A 398 17.08 -19.03 12.04
N LEU A 399 15.79 -18.69 12.12
CA LEU A 399 15.33 -17.45 12.74
C LEU A 399 15.56 -17.42 14.25
N GLN A 400 15.40 -18.55 14.94
CA GLN A 400 15.72 -18.65 16.35
C GLN A 400 17.23 -18.42 16.59
N TRP A 401 18.11 -19.02 15.80
CA TRP A 401 19.56 -18.77 15.89
C TRP A 401 19.93 -17.31 15.60
N LEU A 402 19.20 -16.67 14.67
CA LEU A 402 19.35 -15.25 14.40
C LEU A 402 18.93 -14.39 15.60
N ASP A 403 17.81 -14.73 16.26
CA ASP A 403 17.37 -14.08 17.49
C ASP A 403 18.40 -14.22 18.62
N GLU A 404 18.95 -15.42 18.80
CA GLU A 404 20.00 -15.69 19.79
C GLU A 404 21.28 -14.89 19.50
N MET A 405 21.68 -14.80 18.23
CA MET A 405 22.81 -13.98 17.80
C MET A 405 22.60 -12.49 18.11
N CYS A 406 21.42 -11.96 17.81
CA CYS A 406 21.07 -10.59 18.15
C CYS A 406 21.03 -10.34 19.65
N GLN A 407 20.52 -11.29 20.44
CA GLN A 407 20.47 -11.18 21.88
C GLN A 407 21.87 -11.15 22.50
N ARG A 408 22.80 -12.00 22.03
CA ARG A 408 24.21 -11.97 22.46
C ARG A 408 24.85 -10.61 22.21
N GLU A 409 24.58 -9.99 21.05
CA GLU A 409 25.08 -8.65 20.75
C GLU A 409 24.48 -7.57 21.65
N GLU A 410 23.19 -7.62 21.92
CA GLU A 410 22.53 -6.70 22.86
C GLU A 410 23.13 -6.81 24.27
N ASP A 411 23.38 -8.02 24.74
CA ASP A 411 23.95 -8.26 26.06
C ASP A 411 25.41 -7.82 26.14
N ARG A 412 26.19 -8.01 25.07
CA ARG A 412 27.54 -7.46 24.93
C ARG A 412 27.52 -5.93 25.02
N CYS A 413 26.65 -5.28 24.24
CA CYS A 413 26.55 -3.82 24.24
C CYS A 413 26.17 -3.27 25.63
N LYS A 414 25.27 -3.95 26.33
CA LYS A 414 24.90 -3.57 27.71
C LYS A 414 26.10 -3.71 28.67
N SER A 415 26.86 -4.80 28.54
CA SER A 415 28.04 -5.05 29.43
C SER A 415 29.18 -4.08 29.19
N GLU A 416 29.35 -3.61 27.95
CA GLU A 416 30.35 -2.62 27.54
C GLU A 416 29.88 -1.16 27.70
N GLY A 417 28.65 -0.95 28.19
CA GLY A 417 28.07 0.40 28.36
C GLY A 417 27.76 1.10 27.07
N LEU A 418 27.68 0.38 25.96
CA LEU A 418 27.26 0.90 24.65
C LEU A 418 25.74 1.10 24.67
N LYS A 419 25.30 2.27 24.24
CA LYS A 419 23.86 2.65 24.34
C LYS A 419 22.95 1.97 23.31
N MET A 420 23.50 1.36 22.26
CA MET A 420 22.75 0.70 21.18
C MET A 420 23.54 -0.44 20.55
N PRO A 421 22.89 -1.50 20.05
CA PRO A 421 23.56 -2.47 19.21
C PRO A 421 24.13 -1.77 17.96
N VAL A 422 25.35 -2.17 17.58
CA VAL A 422 26.07 -1.62 16.41
C VAL A 422 25.26 -1.84 15.12
N CYS A 423 24.44 -2.89 15.12
CA CYS A 423 23.63 -3.28 13.99
C CYS A 423 22.22 -3.64 14.42
N LYS A 424 21.23 -3.16 13.67
CA LYS A 424 19.86 -3.66 13.73
C LYS A 424 19.61 -4.52 12.51
N LEU A 425 19.08 -5.72 12.72
CA LEU A 425 18.68 -6.59 11.63
C LEU A 425 17.22 -6.37 11.29
N LYS A 426 16.93 -6.39 10.01
CA LYS A 426 15.58 -6.45 9.45
C LYS A 426 15.47 -7.75 8.68
N VAL A 427 14.43 -8.51 8.93
CA VAL A 427 14.15 -9.74 8.21
C VAL A 427 12.99 -9.47 7.27
N HIS A 428 13.22 -9.69 5.98
CA HIS A 428 12.22 -9.55 4.94
C HIS A 428 11.63 -10.92 4.65
N TYR A 429 10.31 -11.01 4.70
CA TYR A 429 9.55 -12.18 4.33
C TYR A 429 8.87 -11.90 3.00
N PHE A 430 9.18 -12.70 1.99
CA PHE A 430 8.54 -12.61 0.69
C PHE A 430 7.48 -13.69 0.57
N TYR A 431 6.24 -13.28 0.41
CA TYR A 431 5.14 -14.18 0.10
C TYR A 431 4.77 -13.98 -1.35
N ARG A 432 5.06 -14.97 -2.18
CA ARG A 432 4.69 -14.92 -3.58
C ARG A 432 3.27 -15.46 -3.74
N VAL A 433 2.33 -14.55 -3.86
CA VAL A 433 0.98 -14.90 -4.30
C VAL A 433 1.05 -15.15 -5.82
N PRO A 434 0.38 -16.19 -6.35
CA PRO A 434 0.31 -16.40 -7.80
C PRO A 434 -0.26 -15.13 -8.48
N ASN A 435 0.53 -14.51 -9.35
CA ASN A 435 0.15 -13.25 -10.00
C ASN A 435 -1.01 -13.44 -10.98
N ASN A 436 -1.15 -14.63 -11.57
CA ASN A 436 -2.10 -14.94 -12.64
C ASN A 436 -3.29 -15.79 -12.18
N GLY A 437 -3.58 -15.84 -10.88
CA GLY A 437 -4.78 -16.50 -10.37
C GLY A 437 -4.64 -18.02 -10.19
N LEU A 438 -5.77 -18.66 -10.09
CA LEU A 438 -5.95 -20.10 -9.95
C LEU A 438 -6.66 -20.61 -11.19
N PHE A 439 -6.33 -21.82 -11.61
CA PHE A 439 -6.84 -22.39 -12.85
C PHE A 439 -7.43 -23.78 -12.61
N VAL A 440 -8.39 -24.15 -13.46
CA VAL A 440 -9.07 -25.44 -13.45
C VAL A 440 -9.26 -25.94 -14.88
N ARG A 441 -9.52 -27.23 -15.04
CA ARG A 441 -9.88 -27.84 -16.32
C ARG A 441 -11.31 -28.37 -16.29
N LEU A 442 -12.11 -28.06 -17.29
CA LEU A 442 -13.51 -28.49 -17.33
C LEU A 442 -13.69 -30.01 -17.38
N ASN A 443 -12.76 -30.74 -17.97
CA ASN A 443 -12.83 -32.21 -18.06
C ASN A 443 -12.55 -32.94 -16.73
N GLU A 444 -12.15 -32.23 -15.68
CA GLU A 444 -11.87 -32.84 -14.37
C GLU A 444 -13.07 -32.77 -13.41
N PHE A 445 -14.23 -32.27 -13.85
CA PHE A 445 -15.43 -32.15 -13.02
C PHE A 445 -16.37 -33.37 -13.05
N ALA A 446 -16.04 -34.40 -13.84
CA ALA A 446 -16.93 -35.51 -14.12
C ALA A 446 -17.41 -36.31 -12.90
N ASP A 447 -16.62 -36.38 -11.85
CA ASP A 447 -16.89 -37.14 -10.61
C ASP A 447 -17.14 -36.21 -9.39
N GLY A 448 -17.29 -34.90 -9.63
CA GLY A 448 -17.45 -33.93 -8.57
C GLY A 448 -16.15 -33.55 -7.86
N SER A 449 -15.02 -34.08 -8.30
CA SER A 449 -13.68 -33.65 -7.93
C SER A 449 -13.07 -32.82 -9.04
N PHE A 450 -12.35 -31.75 -8.69
CA PHE A 450 -11.56 -30.99 -9.65
C PHE A 450 -10.22 -30.64 -9.00
N LYS A 451 -9.25 -30.41 -9.86
CA LYS A 451 -7.90 -30.07 -9.44
C LYS A 451 -7.66 -28.61 -9.72
N ILE A 452 -7.11 -27.92 -8.72
CA ILE A 452 -6.74 -26.50 -8.85
C ILE A 452 -5.25 -26.45 -9.24
N TYR A 453 -4.95 -25.64 -10.25
CA TYR A 453 -3.62 -25.40 -10.76
C TYR A 453 -3.20 -23.98 -10.44
N THR A 454 -1.90 -23.78 -10.21
CA THR A 454 -1.26 -22.47 -10.09
C THR A 454 -0.33 -22.25 -11.28
N GLU A 455 0.05 -21.02 -11.55
CA GLU A 455 1.00 -20.68 -12.62
C GLU A 455 2.31 -21.50 -12.55
N ASN A 456 2.81 -21.76 -11.35
CA ASN A 456 4.01 -22.59 -11.17
C ASN A 456 3.82 -24.05 -11.63
N ALA A 457 2.60 -24.54 -11.66
CA ALA A 457 2.29 -25.87 -12.21
C ALA A 457 2.22 -25.84 -13.74
N ILE A 458 1.84 -24.71 -14.33
CA ILE A 458 1.87 -24.48 -15.78
C ILE A 458 3.32 -24.46 -16.25
N GLY A 459 4.20 -23.67 -15.61
CA GLY A 459 5.61 -23.51 -15.98
C GLY A 459 6.48 -24.75 -15.81
N LYS A 460 6.12 -25.69 -14.92
CA LYS A 460 6.88 -26.96 -14.72
C LYS A 460 6.58 -28.04 -15.74
N LYS A 461 5.46 -27.98 -16.44
CA LYS A 461 5.08 -28.94 -17.49
C LYS A 461 5.30 -28.42 -18.92
N ILE A 462 5.58 -27.17 -19.08
CA ILE A 462 5.69 -26.49 -20.36
C ILE A 462 7.16 -26.08 -20.51
N GLY A 463 7.95 -26.88 -21.20
CA GLY A 463 9.26 -26.49 -21.72
C GLY A 463 9.13 -25.28 -22.66
N GLU A 464 10.24 -24.67 -23.05
CA GLU A 464 10.33 -23.45 -23.86
C GLU A 464 9.50 -23.43 -25.17
N ASP A 465 8.92 -24.58 -25.56
CA ASP A 465 8.06 -24.76 -26.74
C ASP A 465 6.55 -24.68 -26.44
N ALA A 466 6.18 -24.13 -25.31
CA ALA A 466 4.81 -24.15 -24.76
C ALA A 466 3.76 -23.34 -25.51
N LEU A 467 4.15 -22.52 -26.45
CA LEU A 467 3.21 -21.77 -27.31
C LEU A 467 2.58 -22.63 -28.43
N SER A 468 3.01 -23.88 -28.61
CA SER A 468 2.56 -24.68 -29.77
C SER A 468 1.85 -25.97 -29.45
N LEU A 469 1.78 -26.47 -28.21
CA LEU A 469 1.27 -27.81 -27.95
C LEU A 469 0.44 -27.88 -26.66
N THR A 470 -0.86 -27.64 -26.77
CA THR A 470 -1.78 -28.49 -26.01
C THR A 470 -1.67 -29.90 -26.59
N PRO A 471 -1.28 -30.94 -25.83
CA PRO A 471 -1.49 -32.30 -26.26
C PRO A 471 -2.98 -32.43 -26.59
N ILE A 472 -3.29 -33.07 -27.70
CA ILE A 472 -4.65 -33.21 -28.27
C ILE A 472 -5.66 -33.82 -27.27
N GLU A 473 -5.22 -34.25 -26.09
CA GLU A 473 -6.02 -34.93 -25.06
C GLU A 473 -6.28 -34.05 -23.80
N GLU A 474 -5.66 -32.89 -23.62
CA GLU A 474 -5.85 -32.09 -22.40
C GLU A 474 -6.73 -30.87 -22.66
N ALA A 475 -7.79 -30.72 -21.86
CA ALA A 475 -8.64 -29.52 -21.88
C ALA A 475 -7.85 -28.27 -21.45
N PRO A 476 -8.16 -27.08 -22.02
CA PRO A 476 -7.52 -25.83 -21.64
C PRO A 476 -7.68 -25.55 -20.13
N LEU A 477 -6.66 -24.91 -19.56
CA LEU A 477 -6.71 -24.36 -18.20
C LEU A 477 -7.51 -23.05 -18.23
N LEU A 478 -8.58 -23.00 -17.47
CA LEU A 478 -9.46 -21.83 -17.33
C LEU A 478 -9.25 -21.15 -15.99
N GLU A 479 -9.39 -19.84 -15.94
CA GLU A 479 -9.29 -19.08 -14.71
C GLU A 479 -10.42 -19.47 -13.74
N LEU A 480 -10.03 -19.84 -12.51
CA LEU A 480 -10.95 -20.09 -11.42
C LEU A 480 -11.30 -18.77 -10.74
N SER A 481 -12.57 -18.42 -10.73
CA SER A 481 -13.08 -17.22 -10.10
C SER A 481 -14.17 -17.56 -9.08
N ARG A 482 -14.58 -16.58 -8.30
CA ARG A 482 -15.68 -16.70 -7.34
C ARG A 482 -16.72 -15.64 -7.62
N CYS A 483 -17.99 -16.06 -7.76
CA CYS A 483 -19.07 -15.12 -7.92
C CYS A 483 -19.21 -14.22 -6.68
N LYS A 484 -19.12 -12.92 -6.86
CA LYS A 484 -19.25 -11.94 -5.76
C LYS A 484 -20.64 -11.94 -5.12
N HIS A 485 -21.66 -12.36 -5.87
CA HIS A 485 -23.07 -12.31 -5.45
C HIS A 485 -23.50 -13.53 -4.64
N CYS A 486 -23.24 -14.74 -5.14
CA CYS A 486 -23.63 -15.97 -4.45
C CYS A 486 -22.48 -16.72 -3.77
N GLY A 487 -21.24 -16.31 -4.01
CA GLY A 487 -20.05 -16.94 -3.44
C GLY A 487 -19.64 -18.28 -4.06
N GLU A 488 -20.35 -18.76 -5.09
CA GLU A 488 -20.01 -20.03 -5.77
C GLU A 488 -18.81 -19.87 -6.69
N TYR A 489 -18.06 -20.97 -6.86
CA TYR A 489 -16.91 -21.01 -7.75
C TYR A 489 -17.31 -21.24 -9.20
N VAL A 490 -16.65 -20.55 -10.09
CA VAL A 490 -16.89 -20.58 -11.54
C VAL A 490 -15.59 -20.62 -12.32
N ALA A 491 -15.58 -21.21 -13.50
CA ALA A 491 -14.49 -21.12 -14.46
C ALA A 491 -14.83 -20.13 -15.57
N LEU A 492 -13.88 -19.28 -15.93
CA LEU A 492 -14.05 -18.23 -16.93
C LEU A 492 -13.38 -18.63 -18.24
N ALA A 493 -14.09 -18.46 -19.36
CA ALA A 493 -13.61 -18.81 -20.69
C ALA A 493 -14.08 -17.82 -21.77
N SER A 494 -13.32 -17.75 -22.84
CA SER A 494 -13.76 -17.23 -24.14
C SER A 494 -14.25 -18.40 -24.99
N VAL A 495 -15.48 -18.35 -25.49
CA VAL A 495 -16.09 -19.40 -26.33
C VAL A 495 -16.37 -18.84 -27.71
N ASN A 496 -15.87 -19.51 -28.75
CA ASN A 496 -16.25 -19.23 -30.13
C ASN A 496 -17.55 -19.98 -30.47
N THR A 497 -18.61 -19.28 -30.77
CA THR A 497 -19.93 -19.90 -31.03
C THR A 497 -20.10 -20.47 -32.44
N GLU A 498 -19.15 -20.28 -33.35
CA GLU A 498 -19.17 -20.89 -34.69
C GLU A 498 -18.70 -22.33 -34.67
N ASP A 499 -17.58 -22.60 -34.02
CA ASP A 499 -16.96 -23.93 -33.95
C ASP A 499 -16.95 -24.58 -32.58
N TRP A 500 -17.50 -23.86 -31.60
CA TRP A 500 -17.62 -24.25 -30.19
C TRP A 500 -16.29 -24.60 -29.52
N THR A 501 -15.21 -23.94 -29.96
CA THR A 501 -13.94 -23.99 -29.23
C THR A 501 -13.97 -23.08 -28.02
N TYR A 502 -13.23 -23.43 -26.97
CA TYR A 502 -13.09 -22.57 -25.79
C TYR A 502 -11.62 -22.48 -25.36
N GLU A 503 -11.26 -21.34 -24.84
CA GLU A 503 -9.90 -21.01 -24.41
C GLU A 503 -9.90 -20.15 -23.15
N ALA A 504 -8.76 -20.05 -22.47
CA ALA A 504 -8.59 -19.12 -21.37
C ALA A 504 -8.73 -17.69 -21.89
N ILE A 505 -9.24 -16.79 -21.04
CA ILE A 505 -9.28 -15.37 -21.37
C ILE A 505 -7.85 -14.84 -21.24
N ALA A 506 -7.36 -14.19 -22.30
CA ALA A 506 -6.03 -13.59 -22.30
C ALA A 506 -5.92 -12.52 -21.19
N THR A 507 -4.76 -12.53 -20.49
CA THR A 507 -4.51 -11.64 -19.34
C THR A 507 -3.76 -10.36 -19.71
N ASP A 508 -3.51 -10.10 -20.99
CA ASP A 508 -2.81 -8.89 -21.43
C ASP A 508 -3.67 -7.64 -21.25
N ASP A 509 -3.13 -6.65 -20.57
CA ASP A 509 -3.79 -5.38 -20.22
C ASP A 509 -4.29 -4.56 -21.40
N SER A 510 -3.81 -4.85 -22.61
CA SER A 510 -4.27 -4.19 -23.84
C SER A 510 -5.68 -4.59 -24.26
N ASP A 511 -6.16 -5.78 -23.87
CA ASP A 511 -7.46 -6.32 -24.26
C ASP A 511 -8.60 -5.94 -23.31
N MET A 512 -8.32 -5.24 -22.22
CA MET A 512 -9.34 -4.78 -21.26
C MET A 512 -10.35 -3.79 -21.90
N PHE A 513 -9.92 -3.05 -22.93
CA PHE A 513 -10.80 -2.18 -23.71
C PHE A 513 -11.71 -2.94 -24.68
N ASP A 514 -11.29 -4.12 -25.13
CA ASP A 514 -12.07 -4.91 -26.10
C ASP A 514 -13.24 -5.67 -25.45
N LEU A 515 -13.21 -5.95 -24.13
CA LEU A 515 -14.31 -6.59 -23.43
C LEU A 515 -15.52 -5.66 -23.28
N ASP A 516 -15.32 -4.37 -23.08
CA ASP A 516 -16.39 -3.37 -23.09
C ASP A 516 -16.91 -3.11 -24.51
N MET A 517 -16.06 -3.29 -25.53
CA MET A 517 -16.44 -3.17 -26.94
C MET A 517 -17.15 -4.43 -27.48
N ALA A 518 -16.90 -5.61 -26.91
CA ALA A 518 -17.62 -6.84 -27.26
C ALA A 518 -19.11 -6.81 -26.86
N GLU A 519 -19.48 -5.98 -25.87
CA GLU A 519 -20.89 -5.73 -25.54
C GLU A 519 -21.64 -4.91 -26.59
N SER A 520 -20.93 -4.18 -27.46
CA SER A 520 -21.53 -3.31 -28.47
C SER A 520 -21.70 -3.95 -29.85
N ASN A 521 -21.10 -5.14 -30.11
CA ASN A 521 -21.22 -5.85 -31.36
C ASN A 521 -21.98 -7.17 -31.20
N ASP A 522 -23.27 -7.13 -31.47
CA ASP A 522 -24.18 -8.29 -31.50
C ASP A 522 -23.77 -9.39 -32.51
N ASN A 523 -22.73 -9.15 -33.32
CA ASN A 523 -22.19 -10.03 -34.34
C ASN A 523 -20.83 -10.68 -33.99
N SER A 524 -20.32 -10.54 -32.77
CA SER A 524 -19.06 -11.20 -32.37
C SER A 524 -19.28 -12.72 -32.22
N THR A 525 -18.47 -13.51 -32.90
CA THR A 525 -18.46 -14.98 -32.79
C THR A 525 -17.83 -15.46 -31.48
N LYS A 526 -16.97 -14.66 -30.84
CA LYS A 526 -16.37 -14.95 -29.53
C LYS A 526 -17.24 -14.34 -28.43
N LYS A 527 -17.63 -15.17 -27.47
CA LYS A 527 -18.47 -14.78 -26.30
C LYS A 527 -17.79 -15.13 -24.99
N TYR A 528 -17.99 -14.27 -24.00
CA TYR A 528 -17.58 -14.53 -22.64
C TYR A 528 -18.49 -15.58 -22.00
N ALA A 529 -17.93 -16.67 -21.51
CA ALA A 529 -18.67 -17.77 -20.91
C ALA A 529 -18.24 -18.04 -19.48
N ILE A 530 -19.20 -18.37 -18.63
CA ILE A 530 -18.97 -18.70 -17.22
C ILE A 530 -19.49 -20.11 -16.97
N PHE A 531 -18.60 -21.00 -16.54
CA PHE A 531 -18.95 -22.39 -16.26
C PHE A 531 -19.08 -22.63 -14.76
N GLY A 532 -20.17 -23.27 -14.35
CA GLY A 532 -20.37 -23.71 -12.99
C GLY A 532 -19.55 -24.96 -12.65
N LEU A 533 -19.03 -25.01 -11.44
CA LEU A 533 -18.11 -26.05 -10.95
C LEU A 533 -18.73 -26.98 -9.89
N SER A 534 -20.02 -26.91 -9.65
CA SER A 534 -20.71 -27.77 -8.69
C SER A 534 -21.96 -28.43 -9.30
N ASN A 535 -22.66 -29.18 -8.48
CA ASN A 535 -23.81 -29.96 -8.90
C ASN A 535 -24.87 -29.09 -9.60
N GLU A 536 -25.30 -29.50 -10.79
CA GLU A 536 -26.31 -28.88 -11.66
C GLU A 536 -27.59 -28.45 -10.93
N LYS A 537 -28.00 -29.19 -9.89
CA LYS A 537 -29.24 -28.90 -9.13
C LYS A 537 -29.25 -27.51 -8.50
N ASN A 538 -28.10 -26.89 -8.31
CA ASN A 538 -27.95 -25.57 -7.72
C ASN A 538 -27.85 -24.45 -8.77
N MET A 539 -27.78 -24.79 -10.06
CA MET A 539 -27.59 -23.84 -11.15
C MET A 539 -28.94 -23.36 -11.70
N LYS A 540 -29.41 -22.22 -11.22
CA LYS A 540 -30.74 -21.66 -11.53
C LYS A 540 -30.68 -20.44 -12.46
N GLY A 541 -29.52 -20.12 -13.03
CA GLY A 541 -29.35 -18.95 -13.90
C GLY A 541 -30.15 -19.09 -15.22
N ASP A 542 -30.81 -18.03 -15.63
CA ASP A 542 -31.47 -17.94 -16.93
C ASP A 542 -30.41 -17.95 -18.05
N GLY A 543 -30.70 -18.64 -19.16
CA GLY A 543 -29.75 -18.73 -20.28
C GLY A 543 -28.60 -19.72 -20.07
N ASN A 544 -28.65 -20.54 -19.03
CA ASN A 544 -27.70 -21.65 -18.85
C ASN A 544 -27.84 -22.69 -19.98
N VAL A 545 -26.70 -23.12 -20.54
CA VAL A 545 -26.60 -24.12 -21.58
C VAL A 545 -25.77 -25.29 -21.04
N LYS A 546 -26.21 -26.52 -21.32
CA LYS A 546 -25.46 -27.74 -21.04
C LYS A 546 -24.56 -28.08 -22.21
N PHE A 547 -23.33 -28.42 -21.93
CA PHE A 547 -22.32 -28.78 -22.94
C PHE A 547 -21.72 -30.12 -22.62
N ARG A 548 -21.57 -30.97 -23.64
CA ARG A 548 -20.69 -32.14 -23.62
C ARG A 548 -19.29 -31.70 -24.04
N LEU A 549 -18.29 -32.10 -23.31
CA LEU A 549 -16.89 -31.86 -23.68
C LEU A 549 -16.46 -32.87 -24.74
N VAL A 550 -15.88 -32.37 -25.80
CA VAL A 550 -15.32 -33.18 -26.91
C VAL A 550 -13.79 -33.06 -26.89
N PRO A 551 -13.05 -34.13 -27.21
CA PRO A 551 -11.59 -34.05 -27.34
C PRO A 551 -11.12 -32.90 -28.21
N GLY A 552 -10.02 -32.25 -27.83
CA GLY A 552 -9.47 -31.09 -28.53
C GLY A 552 -10.00 -29.73 -28.06
N GLY A 553 -10.58 -29.65 -26.85
CA GLY A 553 -11.03 -28.36 -26.28
C GLY A 553 -12.27 -27.80 -26.94
N LYS A 554 -13.20 -28.66 -27.37
CA LYS A 554 -14.47 -28.29 -27.99
C LYS A 554 -15.65 -28.58 -27.06
N LEU A 555 -16.68 -27.75 -27.22
CA LEU A 555 -17.96 -27.90 -26.53
C LEU A 555 -19.03 -28.35 -27.54
N HIS A 556 -19.91 -29.22 -27.12
CA HIS A 556 -21.10 -29.57 -27.89
C HIS A 556 -22.34 -29.20 -27.08
N PRO A 557 -23.10 -28.17 -27.49
CA PRO A 557 -24.34 -27.82 -26.81
C PRO A 557 -25.33 -29.00 -26.86
N LEU A 558 -25.89 -29.36 -25.72
CA LEU A 558 -26.88 -30.43 -25.64
C LEU A 558 -28.29 -29.90 -25.90
N THR A 559 -29.02 -30.57 -26.77
CA THR A 559 -30.46 -30.31 -26.94
C THR A 559 -31.26 -31.12 -25.91
N PRO A 560 -32.54 -30.77 -25.63
CA PRO A 560 -33.40 -31.55 -24.74
C PRO A 560 -33.60 -33.03 -25.16
N ALA A 561 -33.30 -33.36 -26.42
CA ALA A 561 -33.28 -34.76 -26.90
C ALA A 561 -32.02 -35.51 -26.48
N ASP A 562 -30.88 -34.83 -26.49
CA ASP A 562 -29.57 -35.39 -26.13
C ASP A 562 -29.46 -35.64 -24.61
N GLU A 563 -30.19 -34.89 -23.80
CA GLU A 563 -30.23 -35.04 -22.33
C GLU A 563 -30.86 -36.38 -21.87
N LYS A 564 -31.65 -37.01 -22.70
CA LYS A 564 -32.29 -38.29 -22.40
C LYS A 564 -31.38 -39.50 -22.57
N GLU A 565 -30.23 -39.38 -23.19
CA GLU A 565 -29.21 -40.40 -23.23
C GLU A 565 -28.54 -40.51 -21.86
N THR A 566 -28.96 -41.49 -21.08
CA THR A 566 -28.47 -41.79 -19.74
C THR A 566 -26.97 -42.01 -19.73
N GLY A 567 -26.25 -41.17 -18.98
CA GLY A 567 -24.86 -41.41 -18.57
C GLY A 567 -23.80 -40.48 -19.17
N SER A 568 -24.13 -39.49 -19.96
CA SER A 568 -23.14 -38.52 -20.44
C SER A 568 -22.92 -37.39 -19.45
N TRP A 569 -21.68 -37.28 -18.99
CA TRP A 569 -21.23 -36.15 -18.19
C TRP A 569 -21.26 -34.85 -19.01
N HIS A 570 -21.73 -33.76 -18.39
CA HIS A 570 -21.82 -32.44 -19.03
C HIS A 570 -21.44 -31.32 -18.06
N VAL A 571 -20.99 -30.20 -18.61
CA VAL A 571 -20.79 -28.96 -17.87
C VAL A 571 -21.92 -27.99 -18.17
N VAL A 572 -22.27 -27.17 -17.19
CA VAL A 572 -23.26 -26.11 -17.38
C VAL A 572 -22.54 -24.78 -17.45
N GLY A 573 -22.76 -24.04 -18.52
CA GLY A 573 -22.15 -22.74 -18.74
C GLY A 573 -23.19 -21.69 -19.15
N ASN A 574 -22.91 -20.45 -18.87
CA ASN A 574 -23.67 -19.29 -19.33
C ASN A 574 -22.82 -18.47 -20.30
N ILE A 575 -23.23 -18.42 -21.56
CA ILE A 575 -22.52 -17.72 -22.64
C ILE A 575 -22.89 -16.22 -22.75
N GLN A 576 -23.67 -15.71 -21.83
CA GLN A 576 -24.05 -14.28 -21.73
C GLN A 576 -23.25 -13.56 -20.63
N GLY A 577 -22.26 -14.24 -20.04
CA GLY A 577 -21.43 -13.68 -18.98
C GLY A 577 -22.11 -13.59 -17.61
N CYS A 578 -23.23 -14.32 -17.40
CA CYS A 578 -23.92 -14.35 -16.13
C CYS A 578 -23.53 -15.58 -15.30
N CYS A 579 -23.56 -15.46 -13.99
CA CYS A 579 -23.28 -16.55 -13.07
C CYS A 579 -24.32 -17.67 -13.23
N PRO A 580 -23.92 -18.95 -13.49
CA PRO A 580 -24.84 -20.06 -13.66
C PRO A 580 -25.71 -20.35 -12.45
N TYR A 581 -25.30 -19.95 -11.25
CA TYR A 581 -26.02 -20.20 -9.99
C TYR A 581 -27.04 -19.13 -9.63
N CYS A 582 -26.71 -17.84 -9.79
CA CYS A 582 -27.52 -16.73 -9.30
C CYS A 582 -27.93 -15.72 -10.38
N ASN A 583 -27.52 -15.94 -11.61
CA ASN A 583 -27.78 -15.08 -12.77
C ASN A 583 -27.16 -13.66 -12.71
N ALA A 584 -26.34 -13.36 -11.71
CA ALA A 584 -25.65 -12.08 -11.63
C ALA A 584 -24.61 -11.96 -12.74
N LYS A 585 -24.61 -10.82 -13.45
CA LYS A 585 -23.59 -10.52 -14.46
C LYS A 585 -22.23 -10.40 -13.79
N GLN A 586 -21.21 -11.08 -14.29
CA GLN A 586 -19.86 -11.04 -13.75
C GLN A 586 -19.02 -10.15 -14.64
N THR A 587 -18.43 -9.10 -14.06
CA THR A 587 -17.42 -8.29 -14.71
C THR A 587 -16.04 -8.68 -14.15
N LYS A 588 -15.04 -8.76 -15.02
CA LYS A 588 -13.65 -9.00 -14.60
C LYS A 588 -13.16 -7.72 -13.91
N ASN A 589 -13.15 -7.68 -12.58
CA ASN A 589 -12.46 -6.62 -11.84
C ASN A 589 -11.06 -7.11 -11.49
N HIS A 590 -10.06 -6.60 -12.17
CA HIS A 590 -8.73 -6.54 -11.60
C HIS A 590 -8.80 -5.67 -10.34
N ASN A 591 -8.18 -6.15 -9.26
CA ASN A 591 -8.02 -5.44 -8.00
C ASN A 591 -7.35 -4.08 -8.25
N THR A 592 -8.15 -3.08 -8.49
CA THR A 592 -7.84 -1.72 -8.11
C THR A 592 -8.84 -1.38 -7.04
N ASP A 593 -8.37 -1.03 -5.85
CA ASP A 593 -9.16 -0.44 -4.77
C ASP A 593 -9.80 0.87 -5.26
N GLN A 594 -10.87 0.72 -6.02
CA GLN A 594 -11.81 1.79 -6.27
C GLN A 594 -13.19 1.21 -5.97
N ASP A 595 -13.69 1.60 -4.81
CA ASP A 595 -15.12 1.48 -4.51
C ASP A 595 -15.92 2.16 -5.63
N VAL A 596 -16.47 1.35 -6.52
CA VAL A 596 -17.51 1.81 -7.44
C VAL A 596 -18.75 1.94 -6.60
N GLU A 597 -19.17 3.17 -6.35
CA GLU A 597 -20.48 3.48 -5.81
C GLU A 597 -21.54 2.73 -6.65
N GLY A 598 -22.21 1.78 -6.03
CA GLY A 598 -23.37 1.14 -6.63
C GLY A 598 -24.46 2.19 -6.81
N ASP A 599 -25.00 2.25 -8.02
CA ASP A 599 -26.19 3.00 -8.32
C ASP A 599 -27.36 2.51 -7.44
N ALA A 600 -28.21 3.43 -7.04
CA ALA A 600 -29.34 3.21 -6.11
C ALA A 600 -30.39 2.18 -6.58
N ASN A 601 -30.20 1.56 -7.74
CA ASN A 601 -31.12 0.58 -8.34
C ASN A 601 -30.61 -0.87 -8.30
N GLY A 602 -29.50 -1.16 -7.60
CA GLY A 602 -29.08 -2.54 -7.33
C GLY A 602 -28.52 -3.30 -8.54
N ASN A 603 -28.15 -2.63 -9.61
CA ASN A 603 -27.44 -3.21 -10.74
C ASN A 603 -25.95 -2.95 -10.58
N MET A 604 -25.23 -3.97 -10.17
CA MET A 604 -23.79 -4.11 -10.38
C MET A 604 -23.52 -5.32 -11.21
#